data_ae1d7ca1bc33020dca9bf7a53312ae48
#
_entry.id   ae1d7ca1bc33020dca9bf7a53312ae48
#
_cell.length_a   1.000
_cell.length_b   1.000
_cell.length_c   1.000
_cell.angle_alpha   90.00
_cell.angle_beta   90.00
_cell.angle_gamma   90.00
#
_symmetry.space_group_name_H-M   'P 1'
#
loop_
_entity.id
_entity.type
_entity.pdbx_description
1 polymer ?
#
loop_
_entity_poly.entity_id
_entity_poly.type
_entity_poly.pdbx_seq_one_letter_code
_entity_poly.pdbx_strand_id
1 'polypeptide(L)'
;KAGDGWAISMDARGERFAPTIDLPRMDLAPRETPLFTYRLRETTEDWTVAQAALGTEGSRWLPVRRAAPYVAEAFRALCAAQGIALPRAEPLTALPEPARELARHENQPLDPVLRGMLRWSTNITAEAVGLAAPGAGTLRGSGRAMSDWAARHLGHPGDFVDHSGLGAATRVPARGMAEALRQGQARASGHSLAAILRDMGMRDGEGRAVESHPVRVRAKTGTLNFVSALTGFIQPPKGRELAFAILSADPDRRAAPTHVVGAGPDS
;
A
#
# COMPACT_ATOMS: atom_id res chain seq x y z
N LYS A 1 -0.95 -4.97 -28.87
CA LYS A 1 -1.85 -5.06 -30.01
C LYS A 1 -1.64 -6.41 -30.68
N ALA A 2 -2.67 -7.23 -30.84
CA ALA A 2 -2.57 -8.54 -31.49
C ALA A 2 -3.33 -8.48 -32.82
N GLY A 3 -2.61 -8.60 -33.93
CA GLY A 3 -3.19 -8.41 -35.27
C GLY A 3 -3.81 -7.01 -35.39
N ASP A 4 -5.03 -6.94 -35.94
CA ASP A 4 -5.79 -5.69 -36.06
C ASP A 4 -6.60 -5.32 -34.80
N GLY A 5 -6.46 -6.09 -33.70
CA GLY A 5 -7.21 -5.91 -32.46
C GLY A 5 -6.31 -5.74 -31.21
N TRP A 6 -6.97 -5.70 -30.06
CA TRP A 6 -6.34 -5.67 -28.76
C TRP A 6 -6.52 -7.02 -28.06
N ALA A 7 -5.43 -7.57 -27.51
CA ALA A 7 -5.50 -8.67 -26.56
C ALA A 7 -5.38 -8.07 -25.15
N ILE A 8 -6.35 -8.33 -24.31
CA ILE A 8 -6.38 -7.87 -22.92
C ILE A 8 -6.50 -9.09 -22.04
N SER A 9 -5.67 -9.18 -21.01
CA SER A 9 -5.70 -10.23 -20.01
C SER A 9 -5.67 -9.64 -18.61
N MET A 10 -6.20 -10.38 -17.65
CA MET A 10 -6.03 -10.13 -16.22
C MET A 10 -5.36 -11.32 -15.58
N ASP A 11 -4.29 -11.04 -14.81
CA ASP A 11 -3.51 -12.07 -14.14
C ASP A 11 -3.45 -11.79 -12.64
N ALA A 12 -3.42 -12.85 -11.83
CA ALA A 12 -3.04 -12.79 -10.43
C ALA A 12 -1.51 -12.95 -10.31
N ARG A 13 -0.76 -11.90 -10.68
CA ARG A 13 0.69 -11.98 -10.77
C ARG A 13 1.37 -11.81 -9.42
N GLY A 14 2.11 -12.83 -8.98
CA GLY A 14 3.08 -12.78 -7.90
C GLY A 14 4.52 -12.76 -8.43
N GLU A 15 5.50 -12.88 -7.54
CA GLU A 15 6.93 -12.90 -7.91
C GLU A 15 7.31 -14.15 -8.75
N ARG A 16 6.71 -15.29 -8.47
CA ARG A 16 7.08 -16.60 -9.06
C ARG A 16 5.98 -17.22 -9.90
N PHE A 17 4.74 -16.80 -9.71
CA PHE A 17 3.57 -17.44 -10.31
C PHE A 17 2.60 -16.38 -10.83
N ALA A 18 1.90 -16.72 -11.89
CA ALA A 18 0.81 -15.94 -12.45
C ALA A 18 -0.38 -16.86 -12.72
N PRO A 19 -1.09 -17.33 -11.66
CA PRO A 19 -2.23 -18.20 -11.84
C PRO A 19 -3.34 -17.49 -12.61
N THR A 20 -3.97 -18.20 -13.53
CA THR A 20 -5.19 -17.72 -14.17
C THR A 20 -6.36 -17.92 -13.23
N ILE A 21 -7.13 -16.87 -13.02
CA ILE A 21 -8.34 -16.86 -12.20
C ILE A 21 -9.47 -16.21 -12.98
N ASP A 22 -10.69 -16.68 -12.77
CA ASP A 22 -11.87 -16.27 -13.57
C ASP A 22 -12.70 -15.16 -12.91
N LEU A 23 -12.40 -14.84 -11.64
CA LEU A 23 -13.16 -13.86 -10.88
C LEU A 23 -13.03 -12.45 -11.46
N PRO A 24 -11.84 -11.88 -11.75
CA PRO A 24 -11.73 -10.60 -12.42
C PRO A 24 -11.82 -10.77 -13.95
N ARG A 25 -12.65 -9.96 -14.56
CA ARG A 25 -12.81 -9.89 -16.02
C ARG A 25 -12.52 -8.49 -16.53
N MET A 26 -11.97 -8.38 -17.73
CA MET A 26 -11.65 -7.11 -18.35
C MET A 26 -12.19 -7.06 -19.77
N ASP A 27 -13.01 -6.07 -20.04
CA ASP A 27 -13.54 -5.77 -21.36
C ASP A 27 -13.02 -4.42 -21.86
N LEU A 28 -12.95 -4.30 -23.18
CA LEU A 28 -12.65 -3.04 -23.86
C LEU A 28 -13.93 -2.23 -24.06
N ALA A 29 -13.86 -0.94 -23.74
CA ALA A 29 -14.99 -0.04 -23.96
C ALA A 29 -14.61 1.12 -24.90
N PRO A 30 -15.45 1.45 -25.88
CA PRO A 30 -15.20 2.51 -26.87
C PRO A 30 -15.48 3.88 -26.26
N ARG A 31 -14.61 4.32 -25.36
CA ARG A 31 -14.69 5.62 -24.67
C ARG A 31 -13.30 6.19 -24.43
N GLU A 32 -13.24 7.46 -24.07
CA GLU A 32 -12.01 8.15 -23.64
C GLU A 32 -11.89 8.16 -22.13
N THR A 33 -12.94 8.51 -21.40
CA THR A 33 -12.99 8.59 -19.94
C THR A 33 -14.32 8.02 -19.41
N PRO A 34 -14.31 7.51 -18.14
CA PRO A 34 -13.15 7.24 -17.29
C PRO A 34 -12.26 6.14 -17.84
N LEU A 35 -10.96 6.15 -17.50
CA LEU A 35 -10.01 5.15 -18.03
C LEU A 35 -10.42 3.73 -17.64
N PHE A 36 -10.84 3.52 -16.39
CA PHE A 36 -11.36 2.25 -15.91
C PHE A 36 -12.73 2.41 -15.30
N THR A 37 -13.61 1.42 -15.48
CA THR A 37 -14.84 1.27 -14.70
C THR A 37 -14.87 -0.11 -14.05
N TYR A 38 -15.64 -0.21 -12.98
CA TYR A 38 -15.81 -1.41 -12.19
C TYR A 38 -17.27 -1.69 -11.94
N ARG A 39 -17.69 -2.95 -12.04
CA ARG A 39 -19.01 -3.43 -11.65
C ARG A 39 -18.87 -4.75 -10.92
N LEU A 40 -19.37 -4.78 -9.70
CA LEU A 40 -19.52 -6.02 -8.96
C LEU A 40 -20.68 -6.84 -9.50
N ARG A 41 -20.43 -8.11 -9.80
CA ARG A 41 -21.43 -9.13 -10.10
C ARG A 41 -21.47 -10.15 -8.96
N GLU A 42 -22.46 -11.03 -8.99
CA GLU A 42 -22.59 -12.07 -7.99
C GLU A 42 -21.34 -12.96 -7.90
N THR A 43 -20.78 -13.37 -9.03
CA THR A 43 -19.62 -14.28 -9.10
C THR A 43 -18.37 -13.66 -9.70
N THR A 44 -18.44 -12.47 -10.31
CA THR A 44 -17.31 -11.84 -11.01
C THR A 44 -17.12 -10.39 -10.61
N GLU A 45 -15.90 -9.91 -10.83
CA GLU A 45 -15.52 -8.50 -10.82
C GLU A 45 -15.30 -8.04 -12.26
N ASP A 46 -16.28 -7.33 -12.82
CA ASP A 46 -16.22 -6.88 -14.21
C ASP A 46 -15.57 -5.49 -14.28
N TRP A 47 -14.42 -5.45 -14.91
CA TRP A 47 -13.70 -4.22 -15.22
C TRP A 47 -13.84 -3.88 -16.69
N THR A 48 -13.83 -2.61 -17.02
CA THR A 48 -13.62 -2.18 -18.39
C THR A 48 -12.50 -1.16 -18.48
N VAL A 49 -11.73 -1.21 -19.55
CA VAL A 49 -10.71 -0.23 -19.88
C VAL A 49 -11.14 0.59 -21.10
N ALA A 50 -10.94 1.91 -21.04
CA ALA A 50 -11.20 2.80 -22.17
C ALA A 50 -10.24 2.52 -23.32
N GLN A 51 -10.74 2.44 -24.57
CA GLN A 51 -9.92 2.22 -25.74
C GLN A 51 -8.84 3.30 -25.91
N ALA A 52 -9.17 4.55 -25.58
CA ALA A 52 -8.25 5.67 -25.64
C ALA A 52 -7.06 5.55 -24.64
N ALA A 53 -7.19 4.70 -23.59
CA ALA A 53 -6.11 4.47 -22.64
C ALA A 53 -5.05 3.46 -23.12
N LEU A 54 -5.30 2.80 -24.24
CA LEU A 54 -4.45 1.74 -24.76
C LEU A 54 -3.38 2.32 -25.71
N GLY A 55 -2.11 2.04 -25.37
CA GLY A 55 -0.97 2.30 -26.25
C GLY A 55 -0.66 1.09 -27.15
N THR A 56 0.57 0.91 -27.55
CA THR A 56 1.03 -0.29 -28.28
C THR A 56 1.10 -1.51 -27.38
N GLU A 57 1.51 -1.31 -26.13
CA GLU A 57 1.57 -2.30 -25.06
C GLU A 57 1.51 -1.60 -23.70
N GLY A 58 1.30 -2.35 -22.64
CA GLY A 58 1.33 -1.82 -21.26
C GLY A 58 0.63 -2.73 -20.27
N SER A 59 0.86 -2.45 -19.00
CA SER A 59 0.16 -3.10 -17.89
C SER A 59 -0.22 -2.09 -16.81
N ARG A 60 -1.25 -2.41 -16.04
CA ARG A 60 -1.69 -1.62 -14.89
C ARG A 60 -2.09 -2.55 -13.76
N TRP A 61 -1.72 -2.18 -12.55
CA TRP A 61 -2.23 -2.81 -11.35
C TRP A 61 -3.62 -2.27 -11.05
N LEU A 62 -4.58 -3.16 -10.85
CA LEU A 62 -5.93 -2.81 -10.41
C LEU A 62 -6.16 -3.36 -9.00
N PRO A 63 -6.97 -2.67 -8.18
CA PRO A 63 -7.25 -3.15 -6.84
C PRO A 63 -8.17 -4.37 -6.88
N VAL A 64 -7.85 -5.39 -6.09
CA VAL A 64 -8.76 -6.51 -5.81
C VAL A 64 -9.86 -6.01 -4.86
N ARG A 65 -11.10 -6.09 -5.27
CA ARG A 65 -12.25 -5.62 -4.48
C ARG A 65 -12.84 -6.74 -3.61
N ARG A 66 -12.80 -7.97 -4.08
CA ARG A 66 -13.26 -9.17 -3.36
C ARG A 66 -12.07 -10.04 -2.97
N ALA A 67 -11.34 -9.61 -1.95
CA ALA A 67 -10.07 -10.27 -1.58
C ALA A 67 -10.24 -11.75 -1.19
N ALA A 68 -11.27 -12.11 -0.42
CA ALA A 68 -11.46 -13.47 0.04
C ALA A 68 -11.69 -14.48 -1.10
N PRO A 69 -12.69 -14.32 -2.01
CA PRO A 69 -12.85 -15.23 -3.13
C PRO A 69 -11.67 -15.17 -4.12
N TYR A 70 -11.02 -14.01 -4.29
CA TYR A 70 -9.84 -13.89 -5.14
C TYR A 70 -8.68 -14.75 -4.65
N VAL A 71 -8.35 -14.68 -3.35
CA VAL A 71 -7.29 -15.50 -2.75
C VAL A 71 -7.64 -16.99 -2.82
N ALA A 72 -8.90 -17.35 -2.58
CA ALA A 72 -9.36 -18.73 -2.65
C ALA A 72 -9.23 -19.31 -4.07
N GLU A 73 -9.58 -18.54 -5.11
CA GLU A 73 -9.39 -18.99 -6.50
C GLU A 73 -7.91 -19.09 -6.87
N ALA A 74 -7.09 -18.12 -6.49
CA ALA A 74 -5.65 -18.16 -6.74
C ALA A 74 -5.02 -19.39 -6.06
N PHE A 75 -5.39 -19.67 -4.81
CA PHE A 75 -4.92 -20.86 -4.09
C PHE A 75 -5.36 -22.15 -4.78
N ARG A 76 -6.63 -22.25 -5.18
CA ARG A 76 -7.15 -23.41 -5.92
C ARG A 76 -6.41 -23.61 -7.24
N ALA A 77 -6.15 -22.57 -8.00
CA ALA A 77 -5.39 -22.62 -9.25
C ALA A 77 -3.95 -23.09 -9.04
N LEU A 78 -3.27 -22.59 -8.00
CA LEU A 78 -1.91 -23.00 -7.64
C LEU A 78 -1.87 -24.47 -7.19
N CYS A 79 -2.83 -24.92 -6.41
CA CYS A 79 -2.96 -26.33 -6.01
C CYS A 79 -3.19 -27.24 -7.22
N ALA A 80 -4.07 -26.84 -8.14
CA ALA A 80 -4.33 -27.59 -9.37
C ALA A 80 -3.08 -27.72 -10.24
N ALA A 81 -2.26 -26.69 -10.32
CA ALA A 81 -0.96 -26.73 -11.02
C ALA A 81 0.04 -27.75 -10.39
N GLN A 82 -0.18 -28.15 -9.13
CA GLN A 82 0.58 -29.19 -8.43
C GLN A 82 -0.14 -30.54 -8.41
N GLY A 83 -1.21 -30.70 -9.18
CA GLY A 83 -2.00 -31.94 -9.22
C GLY A 83 -2.97 -32.13 -8.05
N ILE A 84 -3.21 -31.10 -7.24
CA ILE A 84 -4.13 -31.14 -6.11
C ILE A 84 -5.46 -30.49 -6.51
N ALA A 85 -6.49 -31.32 -6.66
CA ALA A 85 -7.83 -30.83 -6.97
C ALA A 85 -8.56 -30.39 -5.69
N LEU A 86 -8.88 -29.12 -5.59
CA LEU A 86 -9.68 -28.57 -4.50
C LEU A 86 -11.08 -28.20 -5.00
N PRO A 87 -12.13 -28.37 -4.18
CA PRO A 87 -13.47 -27.89 -4.49
C PRO A 87 -13.51 -26.36 -4.59
N ARG A 88 -14.61 -25.84 -5.11
CA ARG A 88 -14.85 -24.40 -5.06
C ARG A 88 -14.94 -23.92 -3.61
N ALA A 89 -14.28 -22.82 -3.32
CA ALA A 89 -14.32 -22.26 -1.98
C ALA A 89 -15.69 -21.63 -1.67
N GLU A 90 -16.14 -21.82 -0.45
CA GLU A 90 -17.34 -21.20 0.10
C GLU A 90 -16.95 -20.30 1.27
N PRO A 91 -17.53 -19.10 1.40
CA PRO A 91 -17.26 -18.22 2.52
C PRO A 91 -17.85 -18.80 3.81
N LEU A 92 -17.04 -18.78 4.87
CA LEU A 92 -17.48 -19.17 6.21
C LEU A 92 -17.46 -17.94 7.12
N THR A 93 -18.42 -17.85 8.03
CA THR A 93 -18.46 -16.81 9.07
C THR A 93 -17.63 -17.17 10.31
N ALA A 94 -17.37 -18.45 10.51
CA ALA A 94 -16.52 -18.98 11.57
C ALA A 94 -15.84 -20.26 11.10
N LEU A 95 -14.70 -20.59 11.71
CA LEU A 95 -14.05 -21.89 11.47
C LEU A 95 -14.91 -23.01 12.05
N PRO A 96 -15.07 -24.15 11.33
CA PRO A 96 -15.73 -25.32 11.90
C PRO A 96 -14.92 -25.88 13.08
N GLU A 97 -15.62 -26.36 14.10
CA GLU A 97 -15.00 -27.03 15.24
C GLU A 97 -15.27 -28.55 15.19
N PRO A 98 -14.27 -29.40 15.41
CA PRO A 98 -12.85 -29.07 15.57
C PRO A 98 -12.16 -28.80 14.23
N ALA A 99 -11.34 -27.77 14.16
CA ALA A 99 -10.46 -27.49 13.03
C ALA A 99 -9.08 -28.12 13.28
N ARG A 100 -8.49 -28.74 12.25
CA ARG A 100 -7.14 -29.28 12.28
C ARG A 100 -6.21 -28.45 11.39
N GLU A 101 -5.09 -28.00 11.95
CA GLU A 101 -4.03 -27.39 11.15
C GLU A 101 -3.42 -28.42 10.21
N LEU A 102 -3.44 -28.17 8.90
CA LEU A 102 -2.86 -29.03 7.89
C LEU A 102 -1.47 -28.57 7.48
N ALA A 103 -1.24 -27.27 7.45
CA ALA A 103 0.03 -26.66 7.13
C ALA A 103 0.12 -25.29 7.79
N ARG A 104 1.33 -24.88 8.15
CA ARG A 104 1.66 -23.55 8.66
C ARG A 104 2.72 -22.93 7.77
N HIS A 105 2.48 -21.71 7.35
CA HIS A 105 3.49 -20.89 6.69
C HIS A 105 3.81 -19.69 7.56
N GLU A 106 5.08 -19.50 7.84
CA GLU A 106 5.57 -18.32 8.54
C GLU A 106 6.23 -17.37 7.54
N ASN A 107 5.88 -16.12 7.62
CA ASN A 107 6.48 -15.09 6.79
C ASN A 107 7.92 -14.80 7.28
N GLN A 108 8.68 -14.05 6.47
CA GLN A 108 9.99 -13.56 6.89
C GLN A 108 9.87 -12.66 8.14
N PRO A 109 10.97 -12.43 8.87
CA PRO A 109 10.99 -11.54 10.03
C PRO A 109 10.39 -10.17 9.73
N LEU A 110 9.91 -9.46 10.77
CA LEU A 110 9.18 -8.20 10.61
C LEU A 110 10.02 -7.08 9.95
N ASP A 111 11.32 -6.99 10.24
CA ASP A 111 12.20 -5.94 9.70
C ASP A 111 12.26 -5.89 8.17
N PRO A 112 12.48 -7.00 7.44
CA PRO A 112 12.37 -7.03 5.98
C PRO A 112 11.01 -6.62 5.46
N VAL A 113 9.92 -7.02 6.15
CA VAL A 113 8.54 -6.66 5.78
C VAL A 113 8.34 -5.15 5.90
N LEU A 114 8.76 -4.54 7.03
CA LEU A 114 8.68 -3.09 7.25
C LEU A 114 9.55 -2.31 6.25
N ARG A 115 10.76 -2.79 5.96
CA ARG A 115 11.64 -2.18 4.96
C ARG A 115 11.00 -2.20 3.57
N GLY A 116 10.42 -3.32 3.16
CA GLY A 116 9.68 -3.46 1.92
C GLY A 116 8.46 -2.52 1.86
N MET A 117 7.67 -2.50 2.94
CA MET A 117 6.51 -1.62 3.11
C MET A 117 6.89 -0.13 2.93
N LEU A 118 7.94 0.32 3.61
CA LEU A 118 8.39 1.71 3.55
C LEU A 118 9.02 2.06 2.20
N ARG A 119 9.77 1.12 1.59
CA ARG A 119 10.42 1.31 0.29
C ARG A 119 9.40 1.45 -0.85
N TRP A 120 8.39 0.60 -0.87
CA TRP A 120 7.41 0.50 -1.95
C TRP A 120 6.08 1.17 -1.63
N SER A 121 5.95 1.72 -0.41
CA SER A 121 4.70 2.35 0.05
C SER A 121 3.49 1.42 -0.06
N THR A 122 3.63 0.17 0.43
CA THR A 122 2.58 -0.85 0.34
C THR A 122 1.51 -0.60 1.41
N ASN A 123 0.43 0.05 1.02
CA ASN A 123 -0.66 0.47 1.92
C ASN A 123 -1.28 -0.71 2.66
N ILE A 124 -1.55 -1.82 1.95
CA ILE A 124 -2.14 -3.01 2.58
C ILE A 124 -1.24 -3.61 3.67
N THR A 125 0.08 -3.60 3.47
CA THR A 125 1.03 -4.07 4.48
C THR A 125 1.02 -3.14 5.69
N ALA A 126 0.95 -1.82 5.48
CA ALA A 126 0.88 -0.84 6.56
C ALA A 126 -0.38 -1.06 7.41
N GLU A 127 -1.54 -1.24 6.78
CA GLU A 127 -2.80 -1.50 7.49
C GLU A 127 -2.79 -2.85 8.22
N ALA A 128 -2.26 -3.90 7.60
CA ALA A 128 -2.19 -5.23 8.21
C ALA A 128 -1.27 -5.24 9.45
N VAL A 129 -0.07 -4.65 9.35
CA VAL A 129 0.85 -4.52 10.49
C VAL A 129 0.25 -3.62 11.57
N GLY A 130 -0.37 -2.51 11.16
CA GLY A 130 -1.01 -1.58 12.07
C GLY A 130 -2.19 -2.19 12.83
N LEU A 131 -3.00 -3.05 12.22
CA LEU A 131 -4.06 -3.79 12.88
C LEU A 131 -3.51 -4.85 13.86
N ALA A 132 -2.47 -5.56 13.44
CA ALA A 132 -1.89 -6.64 14.24
C ALA A 132 -1.19 -6.13 15.50
N ALA A 133 -0.52 -4.98 15.43
CA ALA A 133 0.28 -4.45 16.54
C ALA A 133 -0.52 -4.23 17.85
N PRO A 134 -1.70 -3.57 17.86
CA PRO A 134 -2.55 -3.44 19.04
C PRO A 134 -3.58 -4.56 19.18
N GLY A 135 -3.67 -5.50 18.26
CA GLY A 135 -4.73 -6.51 18.22
C GLY A 135 -6.12 -5.93 17.97
N ALA A 136 -6.23 -4.84 17.22
CA ALA A 136 -7.49 -4.15 17.00
C ALA A 136 -8.36 -4.85 15.94
N GLY A 137 -9.67 -4.93 16.22
CA GLY A 137 -10.64 -5.52 15.29
C GLY A 137 -11.10 -4.59 14.16
N THR A 138 -10.71 -3.31 14.16
CA THR A 138 -11.09 -2.34 13.12
C THR A 138 -9.97 -1.35 12.83
N LEU A 139 -9.90 -0.85 11.58
CA LEU A 139 -8.92 0.18 11.18
C LEU A 139 -9.03 1.43 12.03
N ARG A 140 -10.24 1.90 12.32
CA ARG A 140 -10.47 3.08 13.16
C ARG A 140 -9.98 2.86 14.60
N GLY A 141 -10.22 1.69 15.17
CA GLY A 141 -9.73 1.32 16.51
C GLY A 141 -8.21 1.27 16.54
N SER A 142 -7.60 0.70 15.52
CA SER A 142 -6.15 0.62 15.36
C SER A 142 -5.51 2.00 15.19
N GLY A 143 -6.09 2.89 14.36
CA GLY A 143 -5.61 4.27 14.21
C GLY A 143 -5.65 5.07 15.52
N ARG A 144 -6.71 4.91 16.32
CA ARG A 144 -6.80 5.50 17.68
C ARG A 144 -5.72 4.95 18.61
N ALA A 145 -5.55 3.61 18.63
CA ALA A 145 -4.52 2.98 19.45
C ALA A 145 -3.11 3.47 19.09
N MET A 146 -2.83 3.67 17.80
CA MET A 146 -1.58 4.25 17.31
C MET A 146 -1.42 5.71 17.80
N SER A 147 -2.45 6.54 17.67
CA SER A 147 -2.43 7.94 18.13
C SER A 147 -2.17 8.01 19.64
N ASP A 148 -2.88 7.20 20.43
CA ASP A 148 -2.72 7.13 21.90
C ASP A 148 -1.32 6.65 22.30
N TRP A 149 -0.80 5.65 21.59
CA TRP A 149 0.55 5.15 21.81
C TRP A 149 1.60 6.22 21.45
N ALA A 150 1.45 6.87 20.31
CA ALA A 150 2.35 7.92 19.85
C ALA A 150 2.33 9.13 20.79
N ALA A 151 1.17 9.52 21.32
CA ALA A 151 1.05 10.59 22.29
C ALA A 151 1.83 10.29 23.57
N ARG A 152 1.75 9.07 24.07
CA ARG A 152 2.46 8.66 25.30
C ARG A 152 3.97 8.46 25.12
N HIS A 153 4.42 8.06 23.93
CA HIS A 153 5.78 7.59 23.75
C HIS A 153 6.62 8.43 22.77
N LEU A 154 5.99 9.20 21.90
CA LEU A 154 6.66 9.94 20.82
C LEU A 154 6.39 11.46 20.85
N GLY A 155 5.90 11.99 21.99
CA GLY A 155 5.69 13.43 22.16
C GLY A 155 4.45 13.97 21.43
N HIS A 156 3.43 13.16 21.22
CA HIS A 156 2.16 13.54 20.60
C HIS A 156 2.33 14.10 19.19
N PRO A 157 2.77 13.29 18.22
CA PRO A 157 3.10 13.77 16.88
C PRO A 157 1.89 14.24 16.06
N GLY A 158 0.66 13.83 16.44
CA GLY A 158 -0.57 14.18 15.74
C GLY A 158 -1.63 13.09 15.85
N ASP A 159 -2.73 13.28 15.14
CA ASP A 159 -3.86 12.34 15.11
C ASP A 159 -3.79 11.50 13.82
N PHE A 160 -3.81 10.19 13.99
CA PHE A 160 -3.77 9.21 12.90
C PHE A 160 -5.11 8.48 12.84
N VAL A 161 -5.64 8.31 11.62
CA VAL A 161 -6.90 7.56 11.40
C VAL A 161 -6.68 6.23 10.70
N ASP A 162 -5.49 6.03 10.14
CA ASP A 162 -5.05 4.82 9.45
C ASP A 162 -3.52 4.68 9.54
N HIS A 163 -2.98 3.60 9.00
CA HIS A 163 -1.54 3.32 8.99
C HIS A 163 -0.87 3.58 7.64
N SER A 164 -1.65 3.67 6.58
CA SER A 164 -1.17 3.90 5.21
C SER A 164 -0.98 5.38 4.87
N GLY A 165 -1.61 6.27 5.64
CA GLY A 165 -1.61 7.71 5.39
C GLY A 165 -2.58 8.14 4.28
N LEU A 166 -3.51 7.27 3.86
CA LEU A 166 -4.54 7.60 2.87
C LEU A 166 -5.70 8.40 3.48
N GLY A 167 -5.93 8.26 4.77
CA GLY A 167 -7.05 8.86 5.50
C GLY A 167 -6.99 10.37 5.53
N ALA A 168 -8.00 11.01 4.94
CA ALA A 168 -8.08 12.47 4.81
C ALA A 168 -8.18 13.21 6.16
N ALA A 169 -8.54 12.53 7.25
CA ALA A 169 -8.67 13.11 8.56
C ALA A 169 -7.38 13.07 9.42
N THR A 170 -6.32 12.41 8.96
CA THR A 170 -5.01 12.44 9.63
C THR A 170 -4.47 13.87 9.68
N ARG A 171 -4.00 14.31 10.85
CA ARG A 171 -3.42 15.64 11.08
C ARG A 171 -2.11 15.51 11.85
N VAL A 172 -1.01 15.85 11.19
CA VAL A 172 0.35 15.71 11.76
C VAL A 172 1.15 16.97 11.45
N PRO A 173 1.54 17.76 12.45
CA PRO A 173 2.46 18.87 12.25
C PRO A 173 3.87 18.37 11.95
N ALA A 174 4.60 19.08 11.08
CA ALA A 174 5.98 18.69 10.71
C ALA A 174 6.90 18.56 11.93
N ARG A 175 6.79 19.49 12.90
CA ARG A 175 7.54 19.41 14.15
C ARG A 175 7.23 18.13 14.95
N GLY A 176 5.96 17.75 15.05
CA GLY A 176 5.53 16.53 15.74
C GLY A 176 6.10 15.27 15.07
N MET A 177 6.09 15.22 13.74
CA MET A 177 6.69 14.11 12.99
C MET A 177 8.21 14.02 13.18
N ALA A 178 8.95 15.13 13.12
CA ALA A 178 10.39 15.14 13.35
C ALA A 178 10.75 14.70 14.77
N GLU A 179 9.96 15.13 15.78
CA GLU A 179 10.14 14.71 17.17
C GLU A 179 9.81 13.23 17.35
N ALA A 180 8.75 12.73 16.72
CA ALA A 180 8.40 11.31 16.75
C ALA A 180 9.52 10.42 16.17
N LEU A 181 10.13 10.84 15.06
CA LEU A 181 11.29 10.15 14.48
C LEU A 181 12.47 10.12 15.46
N ARG A 182 12.80 11.26 16.07
CA ARG A 182 13.88 11.38 17.04
C ARG A 182 13.65 10.47 18.25
N GLN A 183 12.46 10.47 18.80
CA GLN A 183 12.06 9.63 19.93
C GLN A 183 12.01 8.15 19.55
N GLY A 184 11.48 7.82 18.37
CA GLY A 184 11.47 6.46 17.83
C GLY A 184 12.86 5.90 17.64
N GLN A 185 13.79 6.68 17.07
CA GLN A 185 15.18 6.29 16.89
C GLN A 185 15.89 6.04 18.25
N ALA A 186 15.64 6.88 19.26
CA ALA A 186 16.21 6.71 20.58
C ALA A 186 15.67 5.47 21.33
N ARG A 187 14.46 5.03 21.03
CA ARG A 187 13.81 3.86 21.64
C ARG A 187 14.10 2.54 20.93
N ALA A 188 14.58 2.60 19.70
CA ALA A 188 14.87 1.43 18.87
C ALA A 188 16.11 0.68 19.40
N SER A 189 15.91 -0.14 20.44
CA SER A 189 16.95 -0.97 21.04
C SER A 189 17.45 -2.02 20.04
N GLY A 190 18.69 -1.89 19.60
CA GLY A 190 19.33 -2.85 18.69
C GLY A 190 18.97 -2.73 17.20
N HIS A 191 17.95 -1.95 16.85
CA HIS A 191 17.51 -1.72 15.48
C HIS A 191 17.44 -0.22 15.19
N SER A 192 18.04 0.22 14.09
CA SER A 192 17.94 1.62 13.69
C SER A 192 16.68 1.86 12.87
N LEU A 193 15.81 2.77 13.31
CA LEU A 193 14.65 3.21 12.51
C LEU A 193 15.11 3.76 11.15
N ALA A 194 16.23 4.46 11.10
CA ALA A 194 16.83 4.93 9.85
C ALA A 194 17.21 3.78 8.91
N ALA A 195 17.56 2.60 9.43
CA ALA A 195 17.99 1.45 8.61
C ALA A 195 16.86 0.81 7.79
N ILE A 196 15.61 1.01 8.17
CA ILE A 196 14.44 0.50 7.40
C ILE A 196 13.92 1.53 6.38
N LEU A 197 14.40 2.77 6.42
CA LEU A 197 14.05 3.80 5.45
C LEU A 197 14.88 3.68 4.17
N ARG A 198 14.36 4.25 3.08
CA ARG A 198 15.04 4.25 1.78
C ARG A 198 16.15 5.29 1.76
N ASP A 199 17.32 4.92 1.23
CA ASP A 199 18.36 5.90 0.86
C ASP A 199 17.84 6.80 -0.27
N MET A 200 17.94 8.11 -0.07
CA MET A 200 17.54 9.12 -1.03
C MET A 200 18.79 9.60 -1.79
N GLY A 201 18.80 9.40 -3.11
CA GLY A 201 19.86 9.92 -3.96
C GLY A 201 19.89 11.45 -3.93
N MET A 202 21.06 12.01 -3.75
CA MET A 202 21.28 13.45 -3.79
C MET A 202 21.38 13.94 -5.23
N ARG A 203 20.94 15.18 -5.47
CA ARG A 203 21.00 15.82 -6.78
C ARG A 203 21.67 17.19 -6.64
N ASP A 204 22.37 17.61 -7.71
CA ASP A 204 22.95 18.95 -7.80
C ASP A 204 21.88 20.00 -8.16
N GLY A 205 22.30 21.26 -8.31
CA GLY A 205 21.41 22.36 -8.66
C GLY A 205 20.73 22.22 -10.02
N GLU A 206 21.27 21.40 -10.92
CA GLU A 206 20.71 21.09 -12.23
C GLU A 206 19.89 19.78 -12.24
N GLY A 207 19.71 19.16 -11.07
CA GLY A 207 18.92 17.96 -10.91
C GLY A 207 19.62 16.64 -11.27
N ARG A 208 20.93 16.65 -11.56
CA ARG A 208 21.71 15.46 -11.88
C ARG A 208 22.08 14.69 -10.62
N ALA A 209 22.11 13.36 -10.70
CA ALA A 209 22.48 12.52 -9.55
C ALA A 209 23.94 12.75 -9.14
N VAL A 210 24.15 12.88 -7.83
CA VAL A 210 25.48 12.99 -7.21
C VAL A 210 25.78 11.67 -6.50
N GLU A 211 26.61 10.81 -7.10
CA GLU A 211 26.84 9.44 -6.62
C GLU A 211 27.55 9.38 -5.25
N SER A 212 28.49 10.26 -4.98
CA SER A 212 29.31 10.26 -3.77
C SER A 212 29.09 11.48 -2.91
N HIS A 213 27.82 11.86 -2.69
CA HIS A 213 27.51 12.99 -1.83
C HIS A 213 27.87 12.69 -0.36
N PRO A 214 28.61 13.59 0.35
CA PRO A 214 29.07 13.33 1.71
C PRO A 214 27.94 13.25 2.75
N VAL A 215 26.78 13.85 2.48
CA VAL A 215 25.57 13.77 3.31
C VAL A 215 24.73 12.59 2.84
N ARG A 216 24.30 11.75 3.78
CA ARG A 216 23.34 10.65 3.49
C ARG A 216 21.98 11.03 4.02
N VAL A 217 20.94 10.79 3.20
CA VAL A 217 19.55 11.01 3.57
C VAL A 217 18.79 9.70 3.45
N ARG A 218 18.10 9.31 4.52
CA ARG A 218 17.20 8.18 4.56
C ARG A 218 15.82 8.66 4.91
N ALA A 219 14.86 8.44 4.01
CA ALA A 219 13.55 9.03 4.19
C ALA A 219 12.41 8.20 3.62
N LYS A 220 11.20 8.52 4.06
CA LYS A 220 9.93 8.09 3.49
C LYS A 220 9.29 9.27 2.76
N THR A 221 8.90 9.04 1.52
CA THR A 221 8.07 9.96 0.73
C THR A 221 6.59 9.67 0.94
N GLY A 222 5.76 10.70 0.88
CA GLY A 222 4.30 10.57 0.78
C GLY A 222 3.81 11.46 -0.35
N THR A 223 2.93 10.95 -1.20
CA THR A 223 2.33 11.74 -2.29
C THR A 223 0.87 11.34 -2.46
N LEU A 224 0.01 12.31 -2.32
CA LEU A 224 -1.42 12.22 -2.58
C LEU A 224 -1.84 13.46 -3.37
N ASN A 225 -3.07 13.47 -3.88
CA ASN A 225 -3.62 14.68 -4.48
C ASN A 225 -3.55 15.84 -3.48
N PHE A 226 -2.84 16.90 -3.85
CA PHE A 226 -2.62 18.12 -3.05
C PHE A 226 -1.87 17.91 -1.72
N VAL A 227 -1.13 16.81 -1.57
CA VAL A 227 -0.28 16.54 -0.40
C VAL A 227 1.05 15.96 -0.86
N SER A 228 2.14 16.52 -0.34
CA SER A 228 3.50 15.98 -0.50
C SER A 228 4.20 15.96 0.85
N ALA A 229 4.93 14.88 1.11
CA ALA A 229 5.64 14.71 2.36
C ALA A 229 7.01 14.05 2.12
N LEU A 230 7.99 14.48 2.89
CA LEU A 230 9.30 13.85 3.01
C LEU A 230 9.73 13.90 4.47
N THR A 231 9.98 12.75 5.07
CA THR A 231 10.35 12.68 6.48
C THR A 231 11.38 11.58 6.71
N GLY A 232 12.36 11.82 7.59
CA GLY A 232 13.44 10.86 7.80
C GLY A 232 14.62 11.42 8.55
N PHE A 233 15.81 10.93 8.19
CA PHE A 233 17.07 11.26 8.85
C PHE A 233 18.12 11.75 7.85
N ILE A 234 18.91 12.71 8.31
CA ILE A 234 20.07 13.24 7.60
C ILE A 234 21.31 12.87 8.42
N GLN A 235 22.23 12.15 7.81
CA GLN A 235 23.53 11.85 8.37
C GLN A 235 24.57 12.76 7.70
N PRO A 236 25.06 13.81 8.37
CA PRO A 236 26.14 14.64 7.87
C PRO A 236 27.48 13.87 7.93
N PRO A 237 28.50 14.30 7.18
CA PRO A 237 29.83 13.64 7.18
C PRO A 237 30.53 13.75 8.55
N LYS A 238 30.19 14.76 9.32
CA LYS A 238 30.64 14.97 10.71
C LYS A 238 29.46 15.42 11.56
N GLY A 239 29.44 14.98 12.82
CA GLY A 239 28.38 15.33 13.75
C GLY A 239 27.30 14.26 13.90
N ARG A 240 26.21 14.63 14.55
CA ARG A 240 25.09 13.71 14.87
C ARG A 240 24.07 13.65 13.75
N GLU A 241 23.38 12.52 13.66
CA GLU A 241 22.20 12.35 12.82
C GLU A 241 21.08 13.33 13.21
N LEU A 242 20.40 13.88 12.22
CA LEU A 242 19.29 14.83 12.37
C LEU A 242 17.99 14.22 11.86
N ALA A 243 16.93 14.29 12.65
CA ALA A 243 15.58 13.97 12.17
C ALA A 243 14.94 15.20 11.48
N PHE A 244 14.23 14.99 10.40
CA PHE A 244 13.55 16.06 9.68
C PHE A 244 12.16 15.65 9.17
N ALA A 245 11.30 16.63 8.96
CA ALA A 245 10.01 16.46 8.28
C ALA A 245 9.69 17.69 7.44
N ILE A 246 9.34 17.48 6.18
CA ILE A 246 8.86 18.48 5.24
C ILE A 246 7.48 18.04 4.79
N LEU A 247 6.46 18.84 5.08
CA LEU A 247 5.07 18.55 4.76
C LEU A 247 4.49 19.74 3.99
N SER A 248 3.88 19.47 2.85
CA SER A 248 3.15 20.43 2.03
C SER A 248 1.76 19.88 1.74
N ALA A 249 0.73 20.65 2.03
CA ALA A 249 -0.66 20.26 1.80
C ALA A 249 -1.53 21.46 1.45
N ASP A 250 -2.52 21.22 0.60
CA ASP A 250 -3.64 22.10 0.34
C ASP A 250 -4.93 21.38 0.77
N PRO A 251 -5.36 21.54 2.04
CA PRO A 251 -6.51 20.82 2.59
C PRO A 251 -7.82 21.17 1.86
N ASP A 252 -7.98 22.40 1.41
CA ASP A 252 -9.21 22.87 0.76
C ASP A 252 -9.38 22.22 -0.61
N ARG A 253 -8.31 22.19 -1.41
CA ARG A 253 -8.31 21.47 -2.69
C ARG A 253 -8.43 19.97 -2.52
N ARG A 254 -7.88 19.40 -1.44
CA ARG A 254 -8.03 17.99 -1.13
C ARG A 254 -9.44 17.62 -0.71
N ALA A 255 -10.14 18.51 0.02
CA ALA A 255 -11.51 18.31 0.46
C ALA A 255 -12.54 18.58 -0.65
N ALA A 256 -12.16 19.35 -1.68
CA ALA A 256 -13.03 19.58 -2.83
C ALA A 256 -13.39 18.24 -3.49
N PRO A 257 -14.66 18.03 -3.89
CA PRO A 257 -15.05 16.80 -4.58
C PRO A 257 -14.19 16.64 -5.82
N THR A 258 -13.26 15.70 -5.78
CA THR A 258 -12.67 15.22 -7.02
C THR A 258 -13.85 14.63 -7.78
N HIS A 259 -14.16 15.13 -8.96
CA HIS A 259 -15.10 14.47 -9.86
C HIS A 259 -14.53 13.08 -10.17
N VAL A 260 -14.80 12.13 -9.28
CA VAL A 260 -14.67 10.72 -9.57
C VAL A 260 -15.85 10.43 -10.47
N VAL A 261 -15.62 10.59 -11.78
CA VAL A 261 -16.55 10.12 -12.79
C VAL A 261 -16.68 8.61 -12.58
N GLY A 262 -17.80 8.19 -11.97
CA GLY A 262 -18.12 6.76 -11.89
C GLY A 262 -18.52 6.19 -10.53
N ALA A 263 -19.22 6.95 -9.66
CA ALA A 263 -20.15 6.34 -8.73
C ALA A 263 -21.55 6.46 -9.36
N GLY A 264 -22.05 5.36 -9.91
CA GLY A 264 -23.46 5.28 -10.27
C GLY A 264 -24.33 5.42 -9.02
N PRO A 265 -25.57 5.92 -9.15
CA PRO A 265 -26.51 5.90 -8.06
C PRO A 265 -26.84 4.44 -7.78
N ASP A 266 -26.65 4.01 -6.56
CA ASP A 266 -26.99 2.75 -5.91
C ASP A 266 -25.75 2.10 -5.26
N SER A 267 -25.44 2.58 -4.07
CA SER A 267 -24.77 1.82 -3.03
C SER A 267 -25.34 2.19 -1.66
#